data_cec67158e09af8508ad03b2947cf7e5e
#
_entry.id   cec67158e09af8508ad03b2947cf7e5e
#
_cell.length_a   1.000
_cell.length_b   1.000
_cell.length_c   1.000
_cell.angle_alpha   90.00
_cell.angle_beta   90.00
_cell.angle_gamma   90.00
#
_symmetry.space_group_name_H-M   'P 1'
#
loop_
_entity.id
_entity.type
_entity.pdbx_description
1 polymer ?
#
loop_
_entity_poly.entity_id
_entity_poly.type
_entity_poly.pdbx_seq_one_letter_code
_entity_poly.pdbx_strand_id
1 'polypeptide(L)'
;WEQRKLGDTVQITMGQSPDGSTYSDVPSDYILVQGNADLQNGWVSPRVWTSQMTKKADAGDLIMSVRAPAGAMGKTAYNAVIGRGVAAIKGNEFIYQLLEKMDSDGYWKALSCGSTFESLNSDNIKNADVLIPDVAEQEKIGEYFLAIDRLITLHQRKPTDKKRAKISLGSFTLFSW
;
A
#
# COMPACT_ATOMS: atom_id res chain seq x y z
N TRP A 1 0.22 -21.32 14.72
CA TRP A 1 0.21 -20.82 13.33
C TRP A 1 -0.37 -21.93 12.45
N GLU A 2 -1.32 -21.55 11.60
CA GLU A 2 -2.00 -22.47 10.69
C GLU A 2 -1.64 -22.15 9.25
N GLN A 3 -1.42 -23.17 8.43
CA GLN A 3 -1.30 -23.01 7.00
C GLN A 3 -2.68 -22.84 6.38
N ARG A 4 -2.91 -21.74 5.67
CA ARG A 4 -4.19 -21.41 5.03
C ARG A 4 -3.96 -20.79 3.66
N LYS A 5 -5.01 -20.76 2.84
CA LYS A 5 -5.00 -19.95 1.63
C LYS A 5 -5.26 -18.48 1.99
N LEU A 6 -4.55 -17.56 1.34
CA LEU A 6 -4.71 -16.12 1.60
C LEU A 6 -6.17 -15.68 1.40
N GLY A 7 -6.82 -16.16 0.35
CA GLY A 7 -8.22 -15.84 0.06
C GLY A 7 -9.25 -16.34 1.10
N ASP A 8 -8.85 -17.27 1.97
CA ASP A 8 -9.68 -17.74 3.10
C ASP A 8 -9.49 -16.88 4.35
N THR A 9 -8.49 -16.00 4.36
CA THR A 9 -8.12 -15.18 5.52
C THR A 9 -8.43 -13.71 5.34
N VAL A 10 -8.41 -13.22 4.10
CA VAL A 10 -8.66 -11.80 3.78
C VAL A 10 -9.54 -11.66 2.54
N GLN A 11 -10.29 -10.56 2.50
CA GLN A 11 -11.06 -10.21 1.30
C GLN A 11 -10.15 -9.54 0.28
N ILE A 12 -10.19 -10.01 -0.98
CA ILE A 12 -9.40 -9.50 -2.09
C ILE A 12 -10.34 -8.98 -3.19
N THR A 13 -10.14 -7.75 -3.62
CA THR A 13 -10.88 -7.10 -4.70
C THR A 13 -9.94 -6.74 -5.82
N MET A 14 -10.04 -7.41 -6.97
CA MET A 14 -9.30 -7.04 -8.18
C MET A 14 -9.83 -5.74 -8.74
N GLY A 15 -8.95 -4.84 -9.13
CA GLY A 15 -9.33 -3.54 -9.68
C GLY A 15 -9.89 -3.63 -11.10
N GLN A 16 -10.66 -2.60 -11.46
CA GLN A 16 -11.26 -2.42 -12.79
C GLN A 16 -11.08 -0.97 -13.21
N SER A 17 -10.36 -0.74 -14.31
CA SER A 17 -10.14 0.63 -14.80
C SER A 17 -11.45 1.28 -15.23
N PRO A 18 -11.70 2.53 -14.81
CA PRO A 18 -12.74 3.36 -15.39
C PRO A 18 -12.48 3.66 -16.88
N ASP A 19 -13.43 4.29 -17.56
CA ASP A 19 -13.20 4.80 -18.90
C ASP A 19 -12.13 5.89 -18.90
N GLY A 20 -11.19 5.84 -19.84
CA GLY A 20 -10.08 6.79 -19.92
C GLY A 20 -10.50 8.24 -20.10
N SER A 21 -11.68 8.49 -20.67
CA SER A 21 -12.25 9.84 -20.83
C SER A 21 -12.63 10.50 -19.51
N THR A 22 -12.73 9.71 -18.42
CA THR A 22 -13.06 10.19 -17.07
C THR A 22 -11.85 10.55 -16.23
N TYR A 23 -10.61 10.38 -16.76
CA TYR A 23 -9.39 10.64 -16.03
C TYR A 23 -9.06 12.13 -15.98
N SER A 24 -8.45 12.53 -14.86
CA SER A 24 -8.01 13.91 -14.63
C SER A 24 -6.69 13.93 -13.84
N ASP A 25 -5.79 14.82 -14.22
CA ASP A 25 -4.57 15.13 -13.45
C ASP A 25 -4.84 16.19 -12.36
N VAL A 26 -6.05 16.76 -12.36
CA VAL A 26 -6.50 17.70 -11.33
C VAL A 26 -7.46 16.94 -10.39
N PRO A 27 -7.39 17.16 -9.07
CA PRO A 27 -8.30 16.55 -8.10
C PRO A 27 -9.77 16.65 -8.52
N SER A 28 -10.46 15.51 -8.56
CA SER A 28 -11.88 15.38 -8.87
C SER A 28 -12.55 14.39 -7.89
N ASP A 29 -13.66 13.74 -8.28
CA ASP A 29 -14.53 12.98 -7.37
C ASP A 29 -13.80 11.85 -6.63
N TYR A 30 -12.93 11.10 -7.34
CA TYR A 30 -12.26 9.92 -6.78
C TYR A 30 -10.78 9.88 -7.15
N ILE A 31 -9.93 9.55 -6.17
CA ILE A 31 -8.54 9.17 -6.43
C ILE A 31 -8.55 7.86 -7.22
N LEU A 32 -7.74 7.78 -8.28
CA LEU A 32 -7.57 6.59 -9.09
C LEU A 32 -6.17 6.00 -8.88
N VAL A 33 -6.12 4.75 -8.40
CA VAL A 33 -4.88 3.97 -8.24
C VAL A 33 -4.80 2.93 -9.35
N GLN A 34 -3.79 3.02 -10.21
CA GLN A 34 -3.70 2.20 -11.42
C GLN A 34 -2.59 1.16 -11.39
N GLY A 35 -1.56 1.37 -10.58
CA GLY A 35 -0.40 0.49 -10.55
C GLY A 35 0.68 0.93 -9.57
N ASN A 36 1.86 0.30 -9.66
CA ASN A 36 2.99 0.56 -8.79
C ASN A 36 3.46 2.03 -8.80
N ALA A 37 3.30 2.76 -9.90
CA ALA A 37 3.67 4.17 -9.97
C ALA A 37 2.88 5.07 -9.00
N ASP A 38 1.74 4.60 -8.50
CA ASP A 38 0.90 5.29 -7.52
C ASP A 38 1.24 4.90 -6.07
N LEU A 39 2.24 4.00 -5.88
CA LEU A 39 2.74 3.58 -4.57
C LEU A 39 4.11 4.22 -4.31
N GLN A 40 4.22 4.96 -3.22
CA GLN A 40 5.46 5.60 -2.80
C GLN A 40 5.70 5.36 -1.31
N ASN A 41 6.87 4.83 -0.98
CA ASN A 41 7.26 4.56 0.41
C ASN A 41 6.22 3.72 1.18
N GLY A 42 5.63 2.70 0.53
CA GLY A 42 4.61 1.83 1.13
C GLY A 42 3.21 2.46 1.26
N TRP A 43 2.94 3.59 0.59
CA TRP A 43 1.66 4.28 0.63
C TRP A 43 1.17 4.70 -0.75
N VAL A 44 -0.15 4.78 -0.89
CA VAL A 44 -0.78 5.41 -2.06
C VAL A 44 -0.45 6.90 -2.07
N SER A 45 0.14 7.35 -3.19
CA SER A 45 0.42 8.75 -3.49
C SER A 45 -0.49 9.19 -4.65
N PRO A 46 -1.54 9.98 -4.40
CA PRO A 46 -2.50 10.38 -5.43
C PRO A 46 -1.83 11.18 -6.55
N ARG A 47 -2.06 10.76 -7.82
CA ARG A 47 -1.54 11.44 -9.02
C ARG A 47 -2.61 11.62 -10.10
N VAL A 48 -3.60 10.73 -10.11
CA VAL A 48 -4.69 10.72 -11.11
C VAL A 48 -6.01 10.59 -10.38
N TRP A 49 -7.04 11.22 -10.92
CA TRP A 49 -8.40 11.17 -10.43
C TRP A 49 -9.33 10.66 -11.51
N THR A 50 -10.55 10.32 -11.13
CA THR A 50 -11.62 9.91 -12.06
C THR A 50 -12.98 10.35 -11.53
N SER A 51 -13.88 10.68 -12.44
CA SER A 51 -15.30 10.93 -12.11
C SER A 51 -16.15 9.65 -12.12
N GLN A 52 -15.58 8.51 -12.53
CA GLN A 52 -16.31 7.25 -12.63
C GLN A 52 -15.90 6.26 -11.52
N MET A 53 -16.89 5.85 -10.71
CA MET A 53 -16.71 4.78 -9.73
C MET A 53 -16.81 3.41 -10.42
N THR A 54 -15.79 2.56 -10.22
CA THR A 54 -15.80 1.16 -10.65
C THR A 54 -15.60 0.22 -9.46
N LYS A 55 -14.38 -0.22 -9.20
CA LYS A 55 -14.00 -0.98 -8.00
C LYS A 55 -13.28 -0.03 -7.04
N LYS A 56 -13.53 -0.20 -5.75
CA LYS A 56 -12.96 0.68 -4.74
C LYS A 56 -12.08 -0.07 -3.73
N ALA A 57 -11.14 0.65 -3.17
CA ALA A 57 -10.48 0.38 -1.90
C ALA A 57 -10.97 1.39 -0.87
N ASP A 58 -11.15 0.96 0.36
CA ASP A 58 -11.47 1.83 1.48
C ASP A 58 -10.17 2.30 2.16
N ALA A 59 -10.22 3.45 2.85
CA ALA A 59 -9.09 3.90 3.66
C ALA A 59 -8.70 2.84 4.68
N GLY A 60 -7.40 2.51 4.75
CA GLY A 60 -6.85 1.42 5.56
C GLY A 60 -6.66 0.10 4.82
N ASP A 61 -7.22 -0.07 3.63
CA ASP A 61 -6.97 -1.26 2.81
C ASP A 61 -5.50 -1.30 2.34
N LEU A 62 -5.02 -2.51 2.10
CA LEU A 62 -3.73 -2.76 1.47
C LEU A 62 -3.91 -2.76 -0.06
N ILE A 63 -2.93 -2.22 -0.77
CA ILE A 63 -2.92 -2.18 -2.23
C ILE A 63 -1.74 -3.02 -2.72
N MET A 64 -2.01 -3.98 -3.59
CA MET A 64 -1.01 -4.80 -4.25
C MET A 64 -0.96 -4.47 -5.74
N SER A 65 0.23 -4.18 -6.26
CA SER A 65 0.44 -4.12 -7.72
C SER A 65 0.33 -5.52 -8.32
N VAL A 66 -0.54 -5.69 -9.32
CA VAL A 66 -0.75 -6.99 -9.98
C VAL A 66 -0.19 -7.02 -11.40
N ARG A 67 0.49 -5.95 -11.82
CA ARG A 67 1.22 -5.86 -13.10
C ARG A 67 2.63 -5.34 -12.85
N ALA A 68 3.51 -5.53 -13.83
CA ALA A 68 4.94 -5.26 -13.74
C ALA A 68 5.31 -3.90 -13.11
N PRO A 69 6.04 -3.88 -11.98
CA PRO A 69 6.43 -5.02 -11.16
C PRO A 69 5.23 -5.54 -10.35
N ALA A 70 4.97 -6.86 -10.45
CA ALA A 70 3.88 -7.50 -9.72
C ALA A 70 4.33 -7.91 -8.32
N GLY A 71 3.49 -7.68 -7.30
CA GLY A 71 3.75 -8.01 -5.90
C GLY A 71 4.02 -6.80 -5.01
N ALA A 72 4.41 -5.66 -5.57
CA ALA A 72 4.69 -4.46 -4.78
C ALA A 72 3.47 -4.03 -3.96
N MET A 73 3.71 -3.74 -2.67
CA MET A 73 2.68 -3.45 -1.69
C MET A 73 2.63 -1.98 -1.29
N GLY A 74 1.45 -1.53 -0.89
CA GLY A 74 1.24 -0.24 -0.26
C GLY A 74 -0.03 -0.24 0.59
N LYS A 75 -0.21 0.82 1.37
CA LYS A 75 -1.41 1.09 2.17
C LYS A 75 -2.11 2.33 1.62
N THR A 76 -3.45 2.38 1.69
CA THR A 76 -4.16 3.61 1.32
C THR A 76 -4.72 4.33 2.55
N ALA A 77 -4.45 5.65 2.64
CA ALA A 77 -5.09 6.53 3.60
C ALA A 77 -6.42 7.10 3.06
N TYR A 78 -6.80 6.73 1.84
CA TYR A 78 -7.92 7.31 1.11
C TYR A 78 -8.88 6.24 0.64
N ASN A 79 -10.15 6.61 0.51
CA ASN A 79 -11.07 5.86 -0.35
C ASN A 79 -10.69 6.14 -1.80
N ALA A 80 -10.41 5.10 -2.56
CA ALA A 80 -9.91 5.23 -3.92
C ALA A 80 -10.59 4.26 -4.88
N VAL A 81 -10.71 4.64 -6.13
CA VAL A 81 -11.04 3.74 -7.25
C VAL A 81 -9.76 2.99 -7.63
N ILE A 82 -9.87 1.69 -7.84
CA ILE A 82 -8.73 0.83 -8.18
C ILE A 82 -8.84 0.32 -9.61
N GLY A 83 -7.81 0.62 -10.40
CA GLY A 83 -7.69 0.20 -11.80
C GLY A 83 -7.14 -1.23 -11.95
N ARG A 84 -7.13 -1.74 -13.18
CA ARG A 84 -6.73 -3.13 -13.53
C ARG A 84 -5.30 -3.53 -13.13
N GLY A 85 -4.45 -2.57 -12.76
CA GLY A 85 -3.06 -2.82 -12.38
C GLY A 85 -2.86 -3.09 -10.89
N VAL A 86 -3.93 -3.04 -10.09
CA VAL A 86 -3.86 -3.25 -8.64
C VAL A 86 -5.00 -4.12 -8.12
N ALA A 87 -4.81 -4.68 -6.94
CA ALA A 87 -5.84 -5.30 -6.11
C ALA A 87 -5.87 -4.63 -4.74
N ALA A 88 -7.08 -4.49 -4.16
CA ALA A 88 -7.26 -4.10 -2.77
C ALA A 88 -7.43 -5.35 -1.89
N ILE A 89 -6.79 -5.35 -0.73
CA ILE A 89 -6.79 -6.46 0.23
C ILE A 89 -7.18 -5.89 1.59
N LYS A 90 -8.24 -6.42 2.19
CA LYS A 90 -8.64 -6.08 3.56
C LYS A 90 -7.78 -6.88 4.53
N GLY A 91 -6.75 -6.24 5.05
CA GLY A 91 -5.79 -6.87 5.95
C GLY A 91 -5.24 -5.88 6.97
N ASN A 92 -4.75 -6.43 8.09
CA ASN A 92 -4.06 -5.67 9.12
C ASN A 92 -2.56 -5.50 8.80
N GLU A 93 -1.81 -4.89 9.70
CA GLU A 93 -0.36 -4.69 9.54
C GLU A 93 0.42 -6.00 9.41
N PHE A 94 0.01 -7.06 10.13
CA PHE A 94 0.63 -8.38 9.99
C PHE A 94 0.51 -8.89 8.54
N ILE A 95 -0.67 -8.80 7.95
CA ILE A 95 -0.90 -9.19 6.54
C ILE A 95 -0.05 -8.35 5.60
N TYR A 96 0.05 -7.04 5.84
CA TYR A 96 0.93 -6.17 5.04
C TYR A 96 2.37 -6.67 5.04
N GLN A 97 2.94 -6.89 6.24
CA GLN A 97 4.34 -7.33 6.40
C GLN A 97 4.56 -8.73 5.81
N LEU A 98 3.58 -9.63 5.94
CA LEU A 98 3.63 -10.96 5.35
C LEU A 98 3.71 -10.89 3.82
N LEU A 99 2.86 -10.06 3.19
CA LEU A 99 2.82 -9.92 1.73
C LEU A 99 4.06 -9.20 1.20
N GLU A 100 4.60 -8.20 1.91
CA GLU A 100 5.88 -7.56 1.62
C GLU A 100 7.05 -8.56 1.68
N LYS A 101 7.06 -9.40 2.71
CA LYS A 101 8.06 -10.46 2.82
C LYS A 101 7.98 -11.42 1.64
N MET A 102 6.78 -11.85 1.26
CA MET A 102 6.58 -12.73 0.11
C MET A 102 7.08 -12.08 -1.19
N ASP A 103 6.89 -10.76 -1.36
CA ASP A 103 7.43 -10.01 -2.50
C ASP A 103 8.96 -10.01 -2.48
N SER A 104 9.57 -9.69 -1.34
CA SER A 104 11.03 -9.67 -1.19
C SER A 104 11.68 -11.03 -1.39
N ASP A 105 10.98 -12.11 -1.07
CA ASP A 105 11.40 -13.50 -1.31
C ASP A 105 11.21 -13.92 -2.79
N GLY A 106 10.64 -13.05 -3.64
CA GLY A 106 10.41 -13.31 -5.06
C GLY A 106 9.19 -14.20 -5.35
N TYR A 107 8.33 -14.48 -4.37
CA TYR A 107 7.17 -15.37 -4.50
C TYR A 107 6.21 -14.90 -5.61
N TRP A 108 5.81 -13.63 -5.58
CA TRP A 108 4.89 -13.06 -6.56
C TRP A 108 5.48 -13.01 -7.96
N LYS A 109 6.76 -12.69 -8.05
CA LYS A 109 7.49 -12.69 -9.32
C LYS A 109 7.53 -14.10 -9.93
N ALA A 110 7.77 -15.14 -9.14
CA ALA A 110 7.79 -16.52 -9.62
C ALA A 110 6.42 -16.95 -10.17
N LEU A 111 5.32 -16.52 -9.56
CA LEU A 111 3.96 -16.80 -10.05
C LEU A 111 3.59 -15.99 -11.29
N SER A 112 4.17 -14.82 -11.48
CA SER A 112 3.91 -13.95 -12.63
C SER A 112 4.70 -14.33 -13.89
N CYS A 113 5.80 -15.09 -13.74
CA CYS A 113 6.70 -15.54 -14.80
C CYS A 113 6.13 -16.69 -15.62
N GLY A 114 5.10 -16.47 -16.40
CA GLY A 114 4.52 -17.47 -17.31
C GLY A 114 3.78 -16.84 -18.49
N SER A 115 3.61 -15.52 -18.43
CA SER A 115 2.97 -14.72 -19.46
C SER A 115 3.99 -13.78 -20.12
N THR A 116 3.71 -13.33 -21.33
CA THR A 116 4.51 -12.31 -22.05
C THR A 116 4.65 -11.01 -21.25
N PHE A 117 3.78 -10.79 -20.26
CA PHE A 117 3.81 -9.67 -19.34
C PHE A 117 3.63 -10.18 -17.90
N GLU A 118 4.47 -9.73 -16.97
CA GLU A 118 4.30 -10.01 -15.55
C GLU A 118 2.90 -9.57 -15.09
N SER A 119 2.08 -10.52 -14.65
CA SER A 119 0.77 -10.22 -14.08
C SER A 119 0.32 -11.31 -13.13
N LEU A 120 -0.33 -10.88 -12.04
CA LEU A 120 -1.01 -11.75 -11.09
C LEU A 120 -2.52 -11.68 -11.33
N ASN A 121 -3.14 -12.83 -11.41
CA ASN A 121 -4.60 -12.92 -11.42
C ASN A 121 -5.16 -13.16 -10.02
N SER A 122 -6.49 -13.14 -9.89
CA SER A 122 -7.17 -13.35 -8.62
C SER A 122 -6.80 -14.69 -7.96
N ASP A 123 -6.66 -15.76 -8.76
CA ASP A 123 -6.38 -17.09 -8.25
C ASP A 123 -4.94 -17.23 -7.77
N ASN A 124 -3.98 -16.56 -8.43
CA ASN A 124 -2.60 -16.49 -7.95
C ASN A 124 -2.54 -15.94 -6.53
N ILE A 125 -3.29 -14.87 -6.26
CA ILE A 125 -3.27 -14.20 -4.95
C ILE A 125 -4.07 -15.02 -3.92
N LYS A 126 -5.28 -15.44 -4.26
CA LYS A 126 -6.16 -16.17 -3.34
C LYS A 126 -5.61 -17.52 -2.91
N ASN A 127 -4.95 -18.23 -3.83
CA ASN A 127 -4.42 -19.59 -3.57
C ASN A 127 -3.01 -19.58 -2.96
N ALA A 128 -2.43 -18.41 -2.68
CA ALA A 128 -1.15 -18.31 -1.99
C ALA A 128 -1.24 -18.98 -0.61
N ASP A 129 -0.31 -19.91 -0.34
CA ASP A 129 -0.19 -20.55 0.96
C ASP A 129 0.51 -19.60 1.94
N VAL A 130 -0.15 -19.36 3.06
CA VAL A 130 0.33 -18.46 4.12
C VAL A 130 0.24 -19.15 5.48
N LEU A 131 1.18 -18.82 6.37
CA LEU A 131 1.13 -19.21 7.78
C LEU A 131 0.54 -18.06 8.59
N ILE A 132 -0.60 -18.30 9.22
CA ILE A 132 -1.37 -17.27 9.92
C ILE A 132 -1.53 -17.66 11.38
N PRO A 133 -1.12 -16.81 12.34
CA PRO A 133 -1.44 -16.94 13.74
C PRO A 133 -2.86 -16.47 14.04
N ASP A 134 -3.31 -16.62 15.28
CA ASP A 134 -4.56 -16.01 15.72
C ASP A 134 -4.52 -14.48 15.65
N VAL A 135 -5.70 -13.85 15.66
CA VAL A 135 -5.83 -12.40 15.46
C VAL A 135 -5.08 -11.58 16.52
N ALA A 136 -5.08 -12.03 17.77
CA ALA A 136 -4.41 -11.32 18.87
C ALA A 136 -2.87 -11.35 18.69
N GLU A 137 -2.34 -12.44 18.17
CA GLU A 137 -0.90 -12.53 17.83
C GLU A 137 -0.57 -11.70 16.60
N GLN A 138 -1.45 -11.70 15.56
CA GLN A 138 -1.27 -10.81 14.40
C GLN A 138 -1.17 -9.34 14.79
N GLU A 139 -2.05 -8.88 15.69
CA GLU A 139 -2.06 -7.50 16.16
C GLU A 139 -0.73 -7.15 16.86
N LYS A 140 -0.26 -7.99 17.77
CA LYS A 140 1.02 -7.79 18.49
C LYS A 140 2.21 -7.75 17.53
N ILE A 141 2.27 -8.66 16.55
CA ILE A 141 3.33 -8.68 15.54
C ILE A 141 3.27 -7.43 14.69
N GLY A 142 2.07 -7.03 14.23
CA GLY A 142 1.86 -5.83 13.44
C GLY A 142 2.30 -4.56 14.17
N GLU A 143 1.93 -4.39 15.43
CA GLU A 143 2.35 -3.27 16.28
C GLU A 143 3.88 -3.20 16.43
N TYR A 144 4.52 -4.36 16.59
CA TYR A 144 5.99 -4.43 16.68
C TYR A 144 6.68 -3.92 15.41
N PHE A 145 6.22 -4.36 14.23
CA PHE A 145 6.77 -3.89 12.96
C PHE A 145 6.49 -2.40 12.72
N LEU A 146 5.30 -1.91 13.04
CA LEU A 146 4.99 -0.48 12.98
C LEU A 146 5.92 0.37 13.85
N ALA A 147 6.27 -0.13 15.04
CA ALA A 147 7.21 0.57 15.92
C ALA A 147 8.62 0.63 15.31
N ILE A 148 9.09 -0.46 14.68
CA ILE A 148 10.38 -0.52 13.98
C ILE A 148 10.40 0.45 12.80
N ASP A 149 9.37 0.46 11.93
CA ASP A 149 9.28 1.34 10.78
C ASP A 149 9.31 2.81 11.18
N ARG A 150 8.64 3.16 12.29
CA ARG A 150 8.71 4.52 12.86
C ARG A 150 10.12 4.89 13.30
N LEU A 151 10.84 3.97 13.95
CA LEU A 151 12.23 4.19 14.37
C LEU A 151 13.15 4.39 13.16
N ILE A 152 13.04 3.56 12.14
CA ILE A 152 13.81 3.67 10.90
C ILE A 152 13.55 5.04 10.25
N THR A 153 12.28 5.42 10.10
CA THR A 153 11.89 6.70 9.51
C THR A 153 12.47 7.89 10.28
N LEU A 154 12.45 7.83 11.62
CA LEU A 154 13.01 8.89 12.47
C LEU A 154 14.53 9.01 12.32
N HIS A 155 15.24 7.88 12.16
CA HIS A 155 16.69 7.89 11.96
C HIS A 155 17.10 8.37 10.56
N GLN A 156 16.28 8.11 9.55
CA GLN A 156 16.54 8.53 8.17
C GLN A 156 16.30 10.02 7.92
N ARG A 157 15.58 10.72 8.82
CA ARG A 157 15.38 12.18 8.73
C ARG A 157 16.72 12.89 8.91
N LYS A 158 17.22 13.52 7.82
CA LYS A 158 18.50 14.22 7.83
C LYS A 158 18.55 15.33 8.90
N PRO A 159 19.71 15.60 9.53
CA PRO A 159 19.87 16.63 10.58
C PRO A 159 19.49 18.06 10.19
N THR A 160 19.42 18.36 8.88
CA THR A 160 19.04 19.67 8.35
C THR A 160 17.65 20.14 8.76
N ASP A 161 16.72 19.20 9.00
CA ASP A 161 15.37 19.57 9.42
C ASP A 161 15.29 19.94 10.91
N LYS A 162 16.20 19.38 11.74
CA LYS A 162 16.30 19.74 13.15
C LYS A 162 16.83 21.16 13.36
N LYS A 163 17.67 21.68 12.48
CA LYS A 163 18.17 23.08 12.55
C LYS A 163 17.10 24.09 12.13
N ARG A 164 16.28 23.81 11.12
CA ARG A 164 15.18 24.68 10.70
C ARG A 164 14.10 24.83 11.77
N ALA A 165 13.74 23.74 12.46
CA ALA A 165 12.77 23.80 13.56
C ALA A 165 13.29 24.62 14.76
N LYS A 166 14.59 24.55 15.07
CA LYS A 166 15.20 25.36 16.15
C LYS A 166 15.32 26.84 15.81
N ILE A 167 15.54 27.21 14.56
CA ILE A 167 15.63 28.59 14.11
C ILE A 167 14.23 29.25 14.10
N SER A 168 13.17 28.50 13.78
CA SER A 168 11.79 29.00 13.83
C SER A 168 11.28 29.25 15.25
N LEU A 169 11.80 28.53 16.26
CA LEU A 169 11.44 28.78 17.68
C LEU A 169 12.30 29.89 18.33
N GLY A 170 13.43 30.25 17.75
CA GLY A 170 14.35 31.25 18.29
C GLY A 170 14.06 32.72 17.89
N SER A 171 13.13 32.96 16.96
CA SER A 171 12.85 34.32 16.45
C SER A 171 11.60 34.99 17.05
N PHE A 172 11.03 34.43 18.11
CA PHE A 172 9.80 34.97 18.76
C PHE A 172 10.04 35.69 20.10
N THR A 173 11.28 35.99 20.46
CA THR A 173 11.54 36.84 21.63
C THR A 173 12.56 37.90 21.27
N LEU A 174 12.10 39.04 20.81
CA LEU A 174 12.73 40.37 20.98
C LEU A 174 11.95 41.43 20.17
N PHE A 175 10.85 41.90 20.70
CA PHE A 175 10.39 43.29 20.52
C PHE A 175 9.35 43.59 21.59
N SER A 176 9.84 44.05 22.73
CA SER A 176 9.13 44.90 23.67
C SER A 176 10.09 46.02 24.09
N TRP A 177 9.87 47.18 23.48
CA TRP A 177 10.08 48.54 24.04
C TRP A 177 9.24 49.49 23.22
#